data_93eb6f1f24e8df69a695e37d30bfb431
#
_entry.id   93eb6f1f24e8df69a695e37d30bfb431
#
_cell.length_a   1.000
_cell.length_b   1.000
_cell.length_c   1.000
_cell.angle_alpha   90.00
_cell.angle_beta   90.00
_cell.angle_gamma   90.00
#
_symmetry.space_group_name_H-M   'P 1'
#
loop_
_entity.id
_entity.type
_entity.pdbx_description
1 polymer ?
#
loop_
_entity_poly.entity_id
_entity_poly.type
_entity_poly.pdbx_seq_one_letter_code
_entity_poly.pdbx_strand_id
1 'polypeptide(L)' 'MTPAEYIRARYLEQHDLTEADLAAMPADQRAAIEKEVADQIKREMAGIEDDGTETAEDVPAA' A
#
# COMPACT_ATOMS: atom_id res chain seq x y z
N MET A 1 -2.66 -11.69 10.85
CA MET A 1 -2.29 -10.95 9.64
C MET A 1 -1.80 -9.59 10.02
N THR A 2 -0.71 -9.15 9.47
CA THR A 2 -0.19 -7.83 9.78
C THR A 2 -0.95 -6.79 8.99
N PRO A 3 -0.90 -5.53 9.41
CA PRO A 3 -1.56 -4.48 8.65
C PRO A 3 -1.07 -4.41 7.21
N ALA A 4 0.21 -4.63 6.99
CA ALA A 4 0.73 -4.60 5.63
C ALA A 4 0.15 -5.72 4.80
N GLU A 5 0.01 -6.89 5.37
CA GLU A 5 -0.58 -8.00 4.65
C GLU A 5 -2.05 -7.74 4.33
N TYR A 6 -2.75 -7.10 5.24
CA TYR A 6 -4.14 -6.80 5.01
C TYR A 6 -4.28 -5.77 3.89
N ILE A 7 -3.44 -4.74 3.90
CA ILE A 7 -3.49 -3.72 2.87
C ILE A 7 -3.17 -4.33 1.52
N ARG A 8 -2.18 -5.22 1.47
CA ARG A 8 -1.84 -5.88 0.23
C ARG A 8 -3.01 -6.72 -0.28
N ALA A 9 -3.61 -7.49 0.60
CA ALA A 9 -4.72 -8.35 0.20
C ALA A 9 -5.88 -7.52 -0.32
N ARG A 10 -6.16 -6.40 0.33
CA ARG A 10 -7.24 -5.54 -0.10
C ARG A 10 -6.96 -4.94 -1.47
N TYR A 11 -5.73 -4.52 -1.70
CA TYR A 11 -5.36 -3.95 -2.98
C TYR A 11 -5.57 -4.97 -4.08
N LEU A 12 -5.10 -6.20 -3.86
CA LEU A 12 -5.24 -7.22 -4.88
C LEU A 12 -6.70 -7.54 -5.13
N GLU A 13 -7.50 -7.60 -4.09
CA GLU A 13 -8.89 -7.90 -4.25
C GLU A 13 -9.59 -6.81 -5.05
N GLN A 14 -9.27 -5.56 -4.81
CA GLN A 14 -9.88 -4.47 -5.52
C GLN A 14 -9.52 -4.48 -7.00
N HIS A 15 -8.40 -5.09 -7.35
CA HIS A 15 -7.97 -5.17 -8.74
C HIS A 15 -8.22 -6.56 -9.34
N ASP A 16 -8.99 -7.40 -8.61
CA ASP A 16 -9.31 -8.72 -9.10
C ASP A 16 -8.06 -9.54 -9.34
N LEU A 17 -7.09 -9.43 -8.49
CA LEU A 17 -5.84 -10.15 -8.62
C LEU A 17 -5.65 -11.07 -7.43
N THR A 18 -4.93 -12.17 -7.66
CA THR A 18 -4.55 -13.07 -6.59
C THR A 18 -3.05 -13.18 -6.59
N GLU A 19 -2.50 -13.79 -5.55
CA GLU A 19 -1.05 -14.02 -5.53
C GLU A 19 -0.64 -14.91 -6.69
N ALA A 20 -1.49 -15.85 -7.07
CA ALA A 20 -1.17 -16.69 -8.20
C ALA A 20 -1.13 -15.89 -9.49
N ASP A 21 -2.01 -14.89 -9.61
CA ASP A 21 -1.99 -14.05 -10.79
C ASP A 21 -0.69 -13.27 -10.85
N LEU A 22 -0.23 -12.78 -9.72
CA LEU A 22 1.03 -12.05 -9.71
C LEU A 22 2.18 -12.95 -10.10
N ALA A 23 2.17 -14.18 -9.60
CA ALA A 23 3.24 -15.10 -9.92
C ALA A 23 3.28 -15.44 -11.40
N ALA A 24 2.14 -15.36 -12.07
CA ALA A 24 2.08 -15.68 -13.48
C ALA A 24 2.40 -14.49 -14.38
N MET A 25 2.53 -13.31 -13.81
CA MET A 25 2.80 -12.14 -14.63
C MET A 25 4.26 -12.03 -15.03
N PRO A 26 4.53 -11.34 -16.12
CA PRO A 26 5.91 -11.02 -16.45
C PRO A 26 6.54 -10.21 -15.33
N ALA A 27 7.84 -10.30 -15.19
CA ALA A 27 8.52 -9.70 -14.06
C ALA A 27 8.32 -8.19 -13.99
N ASP A 28 8.29 -7.50 -15.12
CA ASP A 28 8.14 -6.06 -15.09
C ASP A 28 6.73 -5.67 -14.66
N GLN A 29 5.70 -6.41 -15.05
CA GLN A 29 4.36 -6.10 -14.62
C GLN A 29 4.20 -6.40 -13.14
N ARG A 30 4.78 -7.51 -12.69
CA ARG A 30 4.69 -7.86 -11.29
C ARG A 30 5.40 -6.81 -10.45
N ALA A 31 6.55 -6.33 -10.91
CA ALA A 31 7.28 -5.32 -10.17
C ALA A 31 6.49 -4.03 -10.06
N ALA A 32 5.76 -3.65 -11.11
CA ALA A 32 4.96 -2.46 -11.06
C ALA A 32 3.84 -2.58 -10.04
N ILE A 33 3.20 -3.74 -9.98
CA ILE A 33 2.13 -3.94 -9.01
C ILE A 33 2.69 -3.99 -7.60
N GLU A 34 3.82 -4.65 -7.41
CA GLU A 34 4.42 -4.71 -6.09
C GLU A 34 4.80 -3.31 -5.62
N LYS A 35 5.24 -2.46 -6.54
CA LYS A 35 5.59 -1.11 -6.16
C LYS A 35 4.35 -0.35 -5.72
N GLU A 36 3.24 -0.52 -6.43
CA GLU A 36 2.02 0.16 -6.06
C GLU A 36 1.48 -0.32 -4.74
N VAL A 37 1.59 -1.62 -4.49
CA VAL A 37 1.17 -2.17 -3.21
C VAL A 37 2.05 -1.59 -2.10
N ALA A 38 3.35 -1.51 -2.33
CA ALA A 38 4.25 -0.96 -1.33
C ALA A 38 3.95 0.51 -1.05
N ASP A 39 3.62 1.26 -2.11
CA ASP A 39 3.27 2.66 -1.92
C ASP A 39 1.97 2.79 -1.15
N GLN A 40 1.01 1.93 -1.40
CA GLN A 40 -0.24 1.97 -0.68
C GLN A 40 -0.03 1.63 0.79
N ILE A 41 0.78 0.63 1.06
CA ILE A 41 1.08 0.25 2.43
C ILE A 41 1.75 1.42 3.13
N LYS A 42 2.70 2.05 2.46
CA LYS A 42 3.42 3.14 3.05
C LYS A 42 2.49 4.30 3.38
N ARG A 43 1.58 4.63 2.47
CA ARG A 43 0.66 5.73 2.73
C ARG A 43 -0.29 5.42 3.86
N GLU A 44 -0.80 4.19 3.91
CA GLU A 44 -1.77 3.87 4.93
C GLU A 44 -1.10 3.72 6.29
N MET A 45 0.11 3.18 6.32
CA MET A 45 0.81 3.08 7.59
C MET A 45 1.23 4.45 8.08
N ALA A 46 1.62 5.33 7.17
CA ALA A 46 1.99 6.68 7.58
C ALA A 46 0.76 7.41 8.10
N GLY A 47 -0.38 7.20 7.50
CA GLY A 47 -1.59 7.82 7.99
C GLY A 47 -1.93 7.37 9.39
N ILE A 48 -1.73 6.10 9.67
CA ILE A 48 -2.02 5.61 10.98
C ILE A 48 -1.04 6.18 11.99
N GLU A 49 0.20 6.23 11.64
CA GLU A 49 1.18 6.74 12.54
C GLU A 49 1.03 8.21 12.75
N ASP A 50 0.56 8.93 11.74
CA ASP A 50 0.44 10.33 11.86
C ASP A 50 -0.84 10.71 12.43
N ASP A 51 -1.67 9.81 12.81
CA ASP A 51 -2.92 10.16 13.35
C ASP A 51 -2.72 11.12 14.42
N GLY A 52 -3.01 12.13 14.46
CA GLY A 52 -2.85 13.06 15.48
C GLY A 52 -1.76 14.01 15.22
N THR A 53 -0.76 13.60 14.60
CA THR A 53 0.28 14.52 14.48
C THR A 53 0.26 15.09 13.18
N GLU A 54 -0.29 14.48 12.29
CA GLU A 54 -0.27 15.01 11.03
C GLU A 54 -0.72 16.35 11.02
N THR A 55 -1.44 16.65 11.84
CA THR A 55 -1.93 17.96 11.77
C THR A 55 -0.82 18.85 11.95
N ALA A 56 0.05 18.48 12.66
CA ALA A 56 1.04 19.41 12.97
C ALA A 56 1.76 19.70 11.79
N GLU A 57 2.05 18.82 11.08
CA GLU A 57 2.82 19.12 10.11
C GLU A 57 2.28 19.89 9.16
N ASP A 58 1.33 19.66 8.87
CA ASP A 58 0.87 20.40 7.87
C ASP A 58 0.85 21.68 8.25
N VAL A 59 0.72 21.85 9.25
CA VAL A 59 0.60 23.07 9.64
C VAL A 59 1.69 23.81 9.45
N PRO A 60 2.61 23.39 9.65
CA PRO A 60 3.73 24.12 9.63
C PRO A 60 3.66 24.93 8.60
N ALA A 61 3.18 24.50 7.94
CA ALA A 61 3.08 25.22 6.92
C ALA A 61 2.98 26.45 7.42
N ALA A 62 2.56 26.55 8.26
CA ALA A 62 2.29 27.84 8.64
C ALA A 62 3.45 28.60 8.91
#